data_dae4729d4495f73f0c10ab531676143f
#
_entry.id   dae4729d4495f73f0c10ab531676143f
#
_cell.length_a   1.000
_cell.length_b   1.000
_cell.length_c   1.000
_cell.angle_alpha   90.00
_cell.angle_beta   90.00
_cell.angle_gamma   90.00
#
_symmetry.space_group_name_H-M   'P 1'
#
loop_
_entity.id
_entity.type
_entity.pdbx_description
1 polymer ?
#
loop_
_entity_poly.entity_id
_entity_poly.type
_entity_poly.pdbx_seq_one_letter_code
_entity_poly.pdbx_strand_id
1 'polypeptide(L)'
;MNEPDEDMMAPVRRLARFMATLDDSNLEGVFAEDLTIVENFAPFLFRGDGAAQAWRAGFVEHAKTLGELVPEFGSAQDFSREDQTAYFVLPTRWSGKSRGRPFTELGGWSFILTR
;
A
#
# COMPACT_ATOMS: atom_id res chain seq x y z
N MET A 1 -19.66 -13.61 0.22
CA MET A 1 -19.19 -12.33 -0.28
C MET A 1 -17.75 -12.41 -0.73
N ASN A 2 -17.49 -11.95 -1.95
CA ASN A 2 -16.17 -12.10 -2.57
C ASN A 2 -15.42 -10.78 -2.63
N GLU A 3 -15.69 -9.89 -1.68
CA GLU A 3 -15.07 -8.58 -1.63
C GLU A 3 -14.63 -8.26 -0.21
N PRO A 4 -13.53 -7.52 -0.05
CA PRO A 4 -13.12 -7.07 1.27
C PRO A 4 -14.16 -6.09 1.86
N ASP A 5 -14.43 -6.24 3.14
CA ASP A 5 -15.32 -5.32 3.86
C ASP A 5 -14.58 -4.04 4.27
N GLU A 6 -15.29 -3.12 4.94
CA GLU A 6 -14.72 -1.85 5.34
C GLU A 6 -13.54 -2.01 6.31
N ASP A 7 -13.60 -2.99 7.22
CA ASP A 7 -12.51 -3.24 8.16
C ASP A 7 -11.24 -3.67 7.44
N MET A 8 -11.40 -4.47 6.39
CA MET A 8 -10.28 -4.92 5.57
C MET A 8 -9.72 -3.80 4.69
N MET A 9 -10.60 -2.92 4.20
CA MET A 9 -10.18 -1.81 3.35
C MET A 9 -9.58 -0.64 4.14
N ALA A 10 -9.88 -0.52 5.42
CA ALA A 10 -9.39 0.60 6.22
C ALA A 10 -7.85 0.73 6.20
N PRO A 11 -7.06 -0.32 6.45
CA PRO A 11 -5.61 -0.19 6.38
C PRO A 11 -5.11 0.11 4.96
N VAL A 12 -5.79 -0.40 3.94
CA VAL A 12 -5.44 -0.11 2.54
C VAL A 12 -5.58 1.38 2.26
N ARG A 13 -6.71 1.97 2.66
CA ARG A 13 -6.96 3.40 2.45
C ARG A 13 -5.98 4.27 3.24
N ARG A 14 -5.65 3.86 4.45
CA ARG A 14 -4.69 4.60 5.28
C ARG A 14 -3.28 4.55 4.67
N LEU A 15 -2.88 3.40 4.17
CA LEU A 15 -1.60 3.25 3.49
C LEU A 15 -1.54 4.15 2.25
N ALA A 16 -2.59 4.14 1.43
CA ALA A 16 -2.67 4.98 0.25
C ALA A 16 -2.60 6.47 0.61
N ARG A 17 -3.27 6.86 1.70
CA ARG A 17 -3.25 8.26 2.16
C ARG A 17 -1.85 8.66 2.63
N PHE A 18 -1.16 7.77 3.34
CA PHE A 18 0.24 8.03 3.69
C PHE A 18 1.09 8.28 2.44
N MET A 19 0.94 7.43 1.43
CA MET A 19 1.73 7.56 0.21
C MET A 19 1.44 8.87 -0.52
N ALA A 20 0.21 9.36 -0.45
CA ALA A 20 -0.18 10.62 -1.09
C ALA A 20 0.23 11.85 -0.28
N THR A 21 0.29 11.76 1.06
CA THR A 21 0.49 12.93 1.94
C THR A 21 1.80 12.91 2.71
N LEU A 22 2.41 11.74 2.89
CA LEU A 22 3.57 11.50 3.76
C LEU A 22 3.29 11.79 5.24
N ASP A 23 2.02 11.77 5.64
CA ASP A 23 1.61 11.96 7.03
C ASP A 23 1.67 10.63 7.77
N ASP A 24 2.65 10.48 8.66
CA ASP A 24 2.91 9.24 9.41
C ASP A 24 1.74 8.78 10.27
N SER A 25 0.86 9.68 10.68
CA SER A 25 -0.29 9.28 11.50
C SER A 25 -1.19 8.26 10.77
N ASN A 26 -1.16 8.24 9.46
CA ASN A 26 -1.92 7.28 8.66
C ASN A 26 -1.38 5.84 8.78
N LEU A 27 -0.15 5.67 9.23
CA LEU A 27 0.46 4.35 9.34
C LEU A 27 0.19 3.66 10.69
N GLU A 28 -0.40 4.37 11.65
CA GLU A 28 -0.67 3.79 12.95
C GLU A 28 -1.61 2.58 12.83
N GLY A 29 -1.16 1.43 13.35
CA GLY A 29 -1.97 0.22 13.36
C GLY A 29 -2.19 -0.44 12.00
N VAL A 30 -1.50 0.04 10.96
CA VAL A 30 -1.65 -0.51 9.60
C VAL A 30 -0.86 -1.79 9.43
N PHE A 31 0.39 -1.82 9.92
CA PHE A 31 1.30 -2.93 9.68
C PHE A 31 1.28 -3.94 10.82
N ALA A 32 1.27 -5.22 10.46
CA ALA A 32 1.47 -6.29 11.41
C ALA A 32 2.90 -6.28 11.95
N GLU A 33 3.09 -6.89 13.11
CA GLU A 33 4.41 -7.01 13.71
C GLU A 33 5.35 -7.84 12.85
N ASP A 34 4.83 -8.95 12.30
CA ASP A 34 5.56 -9.82 11.38
C ASP A 34 5.18 -9.43 9.94
N LEU A 35 5.88 -8.45 9.42
CA LEU A 35 5.54 -7.80 8.16
C LEU A 35 6.49 -8.18 7.04
N THR A 36 5.94 -8.38 5.85
CA THR A 36 6.71 -8.48 4.61
C THR A 36 6.10 -7.53 3.58
N ILE A 37 6.93 -6.70 2.98
CA ILE A 37 6.52 -5.80 1.90
C ILE A 37 7.40 -6.06 0.68
N VAL A 38 6.78 -6.17 -0.49
CA VAL A 38 7.49 -6.23 -1.77
C VAL A 38 7.17 -4.95 -2.53
N GLU A 39 8.18 -4.29 -3.02
CA GLU A 39 8.05 -2.99 -3.68
C GLU A 39 8.78 -2.92 -5.00
N ASN A 40 8.47 -1.88 -5.78
CA ASN A 40 9.11 -1.63 -7.06
C ASN A 40 10.34 -0.72 -6.96
N PHE A 41 10.78 -0.40 -5.76
CA PHE A 41 12.04 0.32 -5.53
C PHE A 41 12.97 -0.47 -4.63
N ALA A 42 14.27 -0.27 -4.79
CA ALA A 42 15.28 -1.02 -4.05
C ALA A 42 15.16 -0.74 -2.53
N PRO A 43 15.37 -1.74 -1.68
CA PRO A 43 15.87 -3.09 -1.97
C PRO A 43 14.80 -4.10 -2.38
N PHE A 44 13.59 -3.70 -2.71
CA PHE A 44 12.47 -4.47 -3.24
C PHE A 44 11.78 -5.36 -2.21
N LEU A 45 12.48 -5.88 -1.23
CA LEU A 45 11.93 -6.76 -0.19
C LEU A 45 12.26 -6.19 1.17
N PHE A 46 11.22 -5.98 1.98
CA PHE A 46 11.35 -5.52 3.36
C PHE A 46 10.68 -6.54 4.27
N ARG A 47 11.42 -7.13 5.19
CA ARG A 47 10.87 -8.10 6.14
C ARG A 47 11.71 -8.14 7.40
N GLY A 48 11.13 -8.73 8.46
CA GLY A 48 11.81 -8.86 9.73
C GLY A 48 11.76 -7.57 10.55
N ASP A 49 12.60 -7.49 11.56
CA ASP A 49 12.63 -6.35 12.47
C ASP A 49 12.93 -5.06 11.70
N GLY A 50 12.13 -4.03 11.95
CA GLY A 50 12.35 -2.73 11.32
C GLY A 50 11.86 -2.62 9.89
N ALA A 51 11.13 -3.63 9.37
CA ALA A 51 10.65 -3.61 7.99
C ALA A 51 9.79 -2.40 7.67
N ALA A 52 8.85 -2.05 8.55
CA ALA A 52 7.96 -0.92 8.33
C ALA A 52 8.72 0.39 8.25
N GLN A 53 9.68 0.59 9.16
CA GLN A 53 10.49 1.80 9.19
C GLN A 53 11.40 1.90 7.97
N ALA A 54 12.00 0.78 7.56
CA ALA A 54 12.85 0.74 6.37
C ALA A 54 12.04 1.03 5.10
N TRP A 55 10.84 0.44 5.00
CA TRP A 55 9.95 0.72 3.87
C TRP A 55 9.54 2.19 3.83
N ARG A 56 9.15 2.74 4.99
CA ARG A 56 8.77 4.16 5.06
C ARG A 56 9.89 5.07 4.60
N ALA A 57 11.10 4.84 5.09
CA ALA A 57 12.26 5.64 4.69
C ALA A 57 12.53 5.53 3.18
N GLY A 58 12.46 4.30 2.65
CA GLY A 58 12.65 4.06 1.22
C GLY A 58 11.56 4.73 0.38
N PHE A 59 10.31 4.65 0.82
CA PHE A 59 9.21 5.29 0.10
C PHE A 59 9.36 6.81 0.09
N VAL A 60 9.68 7.42 1.24
CA VAL A 60 9.88 8.88 1.32
C VAL A 60 10.97 9.32 0.36
N GLU A 61 12.07 8.58 0.29
CA GLU A 61 13.15 8.89 -0.66
C GLU A 61 12.68 8.77 -2.10
N HIS A 62 11.97 7.68 -2.41
CA HIS A 62 11.40 7.45 -3.74
C HIS A 62 10.41 8.56 -4.13
N ALA A 63 9.63 9.03 -3.17
CA ALA A 63 8.57 10.02 -3.41
C ALA A 63 9.07 11.46 -3.56
N LYS A 64 10.36 11.73 -3.38
CA LYS A 64 10.89 13.10 -3.46
C LYS A 64 10.63 13.78 -4.80
N THR A 65 10.54 13.01 -5.87
CA THR A 65 10.28 13.53 -7.21
C THR A 65 8.82 13.44 -7.61
N LEU A 66 7.96 12.92 -6.72
CA LEU A 66 6.54 12.70 -7.01
C LEU A 66 5.70 13.78 -6.34
N GLY A 67 4.56 14.08 -6.94
CA GLY A 67 3.61 15.02 -6.36
C GLY A 67 2.20 14.79 -6.87
N GLU A 68 1.25 15.36 -6.16
CA GLU A 68 -0.17 15.32 -6.51
C GLU A 68 -0.66 13.89 -6.77
N LEU A 69 -0.22 12.93 -5.93
CA LEU A 69 -0.55 11.52 -6.11
C LEU A 69 -2.02 11.26 -5.78
N VAL A 70 -2.71 10.59 -6.71
CA VAL A 70 -4.10 10.19 -6.56
C VAL A 70 -4.21 8.70 -6.86
N PRO A 71 -4.57 7.89 -5.85
CA PRO A 71 -4.79 6.46 -6.06
C PRO A 71 -6.25 6.18 -6.42
N GLU A 72 -6.44 5.21 -7.30
CA GLU A 72 -7.76 4.65 -7.57
C GLU A 72 -7.64 3.14 -7.51
N PHE A 73 -8.62 2.48 -6.89
CA PHE A 73 -8.64 1.04 -6.76
C PHE A 73 -9.80 0.46 -7.54
N GLY A 74 -9.51 -0.60 -8.30
CA GLY A 74 -10.56 -1.39 -8.95
C GLY A 74 -11.14 -2.42 -7.98
N SER A 75 -12.08 -3.21 -8.49
CA SER A 75 -12.71 -4.29 -7.72
C SER A 75 -11.69 -5.34 -7.33
N ALA A 76 -11.77 -5.82 -6.09
CA ALA A 76 -10.86 -6.84 -5.59
C ALA A 76 -10.94 -8.13 -6.40
N GLN A 77 -9.81 -8.76 -6.58
CA GLN A 77 -9.68 -10.04 -7.27
C GLN A 77 -9.07 -11.06 -6.31
N ASP A 78 -9.36 -12.34 -6.57
CA ASP A 78 -8.77 -13.45 -5.82
C ASP A 78 -8.99 -13.35 -4.31
N PHE A 79 -10.16 -12.84 -3.92
CA PHE A 79 -10.49 -12.70 -2.51
C PHE A 79 -10.63 -14.08 -1.85
N SER A 80 -9.93 -14.25 -0.73
CA SER A 80 -10.00 -15.45 0.08
C SER A 80 -9.96 -15.06 1.55
N ARG A 81 -10.77 -15.73 2.35
CA ARG A 81 -10.81 -15.49 3.79
C ARG A 81 -10.87 -16.79 4.54
N GLU A 82 -10.05 -16.91 5.57
CA GLU A 82 -10.07 -18.03 6.49
C GLU A 82 -9.78 -17.54 7.90
N ASP A 83 -10.72 -17.76 8.82
CA ASP A 83 -10.61 -17.31 10.21
C ASP A 83 -10.34 -15.80 10.31
N GLN A 84 -9.18 -15.45 10.85
CA GLN A 84 -8.77 -14.06 11.07
C GLN A 84 -7.85 -13.53 9.98
N THR A 85 -7.72 -14.27 8.88
CA THR A 85 -6.82 -13.93 7.79
C THR A 85 -7.60 -13.73 6.50
N ALA A 86 -7.27 -12.70 5.75
CA ALA A 86 -7.84 -12.45 4.44
C ALA A 86 -6.75 -12.14 3.43
N TYR A 87 -6.97 -12.56 2.19
CA TYR A 87 -6.10 -12.24 1.07
C TYR A 87 -6.93 -11.66 -0.07
N PHE A 88 -6.43 -10.61 -0.70
CA PHE A 88 -7.04 -10.09 -1.92
C PHE A 88 -6.05 -9.25 -2.72
N VAL A 89 -6.38 -9.04 -3.98
CA VAL A 89 -5.61 -8.19 -4.89
C VAL A 89 -6.51 -7.05 -5.35
N LEU A 90 -5.97 -5.83 -5.32
CA LEU A 90 -6.65 -4.65 -5.84
C LEU A 90 -5.91 -4.14 -7.08
N PRO A 91 -6.57 -4.07 -8.22
CA PRO A 91 -6.01 -3.30 -9.33
C PRO A 91 -5.84 -1.85 -8.89
N THR A 92 -4.72 -1.25 -9.23
CA THR A 92 -4.43 0.13 -8.84
C THR A 92 -4.16 0.99 -10.05
N ARG A 93 -4.56 2.25 -9.93
CA ARG A 93 -4.19 3.29 -10.88
C ARG A 93 -3.73 4.49 -10.10
N TRP A 94 -2.45 4.79 -10.21
CA TRP A 94 -1.87 5.98 -9.59
C TRP A 94 -1.71 7.05 -10.65
N SER A 95 -2.18 8.26 -10.35
CA SER A 95 -1.98 9.44 -11.18
C SER A 95 -1.27 10.49 -10.36
N GLY A 96 -0.55 11.37 -11.02
CA GLY A 96 0.17 12.44 -10.34
C GLY A 96 1.20 13.07 -11.24
N LYS A 97 2.24 13.59 -10.62
CA LYS A 97 3.38 14.19 -11.32
C LYS A 97 4.68 13.54 -10.86
N SER A 98 5.56 13.30 -11.83
CA SER A 98 6.92 12.84 -11.56
C SER A 98 7.86 13.87 -12.20
N ARG A 99 8.67 14.52 -11.34
CA ARG A 99 9.55 15.64 -11.77
C ARG A 99 8.78 16.70 -12.54
N GLY A 100 7.58 17.02 -12.07
CA GLY A 100 6.72 18.02 -12.67
C GLY A 100 5.93 17.60 -13.90
N ARG A 101 6.08 16.36 -14.35
CA ARG A 101 5.37 15.82 -15.53
C ARG A 101 4.24 14.91 -15.12
N PRO A 102 3.05 15.04 -15.72
CA PRO A 102 1.94 14.13 -15.44
C PRO A 102 2.31 12.69 -15.77
N PHE A 103 1.83 11.76 -14.95
CA PHE A 103 1.99 10.34 -15.20
C PHE A 103 0.76 9.58 -14.74
N THR A 104 0.61 8.38 -15.27
CA THR A 104 -0.37 7.40 -14.81
C THR A 104 0.33 6.04 -14.78
N GLU A 105 0.17 5.33 -13.68
CA GLU A 105 0.78 4.00 -13.51
C GLU A 105 -0.30 3.01 -13.14
N LEU A 106 -0.40 1.93 -13.90
CA LEU A 106 -1.30 0.82 -13.64
C LEU A 106 -0.53 -0.28 -12.94
N GLY A 107 -1.12 -0.87 -11.94
CA GLY A 107 -0.50 -1.95 -11.20
C GLY A 107 -1.49 -2.72 -10.37
N GLY A 108 -1.00 -3.42 -9.38
CA GLY A 108 -1.81 -4.16 -8.45
C GLY A 108 -1.18 -4.17 -7.07
N TRP A 109 -2.02 -4.16 -6.06
CA TRP A 109 -1.61 -4.33 -4.67
C TRP A 109 -2.21 -5.62 -4.15
N SER A 110 -1.38 -6.49 -3.63
CA SER A 110 -1.85 -7.69 -2.96
C SER A 110 -1.66 -7.56 -1.46
N PHE A 111 -2.63 -8.06 -0.70
CA PHE A 111 -2.63 -7.95 0.74
C PHE A 111 -2.90 -9.28 1.40
N ILE A 112 -2.17 -9.56 2.46
CA ILE A 112 -2.55 -10.55 3.45
C ILE A 112 -2.79 -9.76 4.73
N LEU A 113 -4.02 -9.82 5.22
CA LEU A 113 -4.44 -9.09 6.42
C LEU A 113 -4.71 -10.08 7.53
N THR A 114 -4.35 -9.71 8.74
CA THR A 114 -4.71 -10.44 9.95
C THR A 114 -5.45 -9.51 10.89
N ARG A 115 -6.44 -10.10 11.60
CA ARG A 115 -7.18 -9.32 12.59
C ARG A 115 -6.43 -9.25 13.91
#